data_7a24dd02e503706534d53c2b734fddb6
#
_entry.id   7a24dd02e503706534d53c2b734fddb6
#
_cell.length_a   1.000
_cell.length_b   1.000
_cell.length_c   1.000
_cell.angle_alpha   90.00
_cell.angle_beta   90.00
_cell.angle_gamma   90.00
#
_symmetry.space_group_name_H-M   'P 1'
#
loop_
_entity.id
_entity.type
_entity.pdbx_description
1 polymer ?
#
loop_
_entity_poly.entity_id
_entity_poly.type
_entity_poly.pdbx_seq_one_letter_code
_entity_poly.pdbx_strand_id
1 'polypeptide(L)'
;DKDDKCPSTAGVSSNNGCPEPTKEIMERLNAVGAMIPFQLNRAELGKEVKGLLGEVLGIMNNYPKTPFMIEGHTDSSGPKAFNQKLSEMRAMSVKEYLVDNGITSSRLMTVGYGEDKPMVSNSTRNGRIKNRRVEFKVIPPPAK
;
A
#
# COMPACT_ATOMS: atom_id res chain seq x y z
N ASP A 1 11.26 -22.55 15.61
CA ASP A 1 10.72 -21.81 16.73
C ASP A 1 9.22 -21.63 16.57
N LYS A 2 8.49 -21.90 17.64
CA LYS A 2 7.03 -21.81 17.61
C LYS A 2 6.55 -20.39 17.32
N ASP A 3 7.37 -19.39 17.62
CA ASP A 3 7.02 -18.00 17.37
C ASP A 3 7.45 -17.53 15.99
N ASP A 4 8.20 -18.38 15.30
CA ASP A 4 8.63 -18.11 13.95
C ASP A 4 7.62 -18.72 12.98
N LYS A 5 6.88 -17.88 12.29
CA LYS A 5 5.86 -18.34 11.36
C LYS A 5 6.35 -18.34 9.91
N CYS A 6 7.65 -18.24 9.71
CA CYS A 6 8.23 -18.22 8.38
C CYS A 6 8.91 -19.57 8.13
N PRO A 7 8.16 -20.54 7.63
CA PRO A 7 8.54 -21.95 7.76
C PRO A 7 9.73 -22.37 6.93
N SER A 8 9.99 -21.77 5.82
CA SER A 8 10.96 -22.36 4.90
C SER A 8 12.11 -21.43 4.55
N THR A 9 12.20 -20.32 5.18
CA THR A 9 13.18 -19.32 4.76
C THR A 9 14.33 -19.29 5.71
N ALA A 10 15.52 -19.47 5.19
CA ALA A 10 16.74 -19.17 5.91
C ALA A 10 16.82 -17.66 5.99
N GLY A 11 16.16 -17.11 6.97
CA GLY A 11 16.03 -15.69 7.05
C GLY A 11 17.12 -15.01 7.82
N VAL A 12 17.14 -13.73 7.72
CA VAL A 12 17.89 -12.89 8.64
C VAL A 12 17.19 -12.94 9.99
N SER A 13 17.87 -12.48 10.99
CA SER A 13 17.40 -12.62 12.36
C SER A 13 16.27 -11.68 12.75
N SER A 14 15.98 -10.66 11.96
CA SER A 14 14.89 -9.76 12.26
C SER A 14 13.55 -10.48 12.14
N ASN A 15 12.52 -9.96 12.80
CA ASN A 15 11.19 -10.55 12.79
C ASN A 15 11.17 -12.00 13.26
N ASN A 16 11.99 -12.34 14.25
CA ASN A 16 12.04 -13.68 14.79
C ASN A 16 12.37 -14.74 13.74
N GLY A 17 13.30 -14.42 12.86
CA GLY A 17 13.72 -15.32 11.82
C GLY A 17 12.94 -15.20 10.52
N CYS A 18 11.92 -14.36 10.48
CA CYS A 18 11.17 -14.12 9.26
C CYS A 18 11.89 -13.10 8.39
N PRO A 19 11.90 -13.32 7.07
CA PRO A 19 12.50 -12.33 6.19
C PRO A 19 11.64 -11.07 6.11
N GLU A 20 12.29 -9.96 5.82
CA GLU A 20 11.60 -8.73 5.50
C GLU A 20 11.55 -8.57 3.98
N PRO A 21 10.55 -7.85 3.45
CA PRO A 21 10.51 -7.58 2.03
C PRO A 21 11.75 -6.86 1.57
N THR A 22 12.32 -7.31 0.47
CA THR A 22 13.50 -6.69 -0.10
C THR A 22 13.13 -5.37 -0.77
N LYS A 23 14.14 -4.59 -1.11
CA LYS A 23 13.93 -3.36 -1.86
C LYS A 23 13.19 -3.63 -3.17
N GLU A 24 13.57 -4.71 -3.87
CA GLU A 24 12.94 -5.08 -5.13
C GLU A 24 11.46 -5.43 -4.94
N ILE A 25 11.15 -6.13 -3.86
CA ILE A 25 9.76 -6.46 -3.55
C ILE A 25 8.96 -5.20 -3.24
N MET A 26 9.53 -4.29 -2.47
CA MET A 26 8.84 -3.03 -2.17
C MET A 26 8.65 -2.17 -3.42
N GLU A 27 9.64 -2.17 -4.31
CA GLU A 27 9.48 -1.47 -5.59
C GLU A 27 8.34 -2.07 -6.41
N ARG A 28 8.21 -3.40 -6.39
CA ARG A 28 7.11 -4.06 -7.10
C ARG A 28 5.76 -3.71 -6.48
N LEU A 29 5.67 -3.74 -5.15
CA LEU A 29 4.43 -3.34 -4.46
C LEU A 29 4.02 -1.92 -4.86
N ASN A 30 4.97 -1.01 -4.90
CA ASN A 30 4.68 0.38 -5.22
C ASN A 30 4.35 0.56 -6.70
N ALA A 31 4.93 -0.26 -7.58
CA ALA A 31 4.56 -0.26 -8.98
C ALA A 31 3.11 -0.70 -9.16
N VAL A 32 2.69 -1.73 -8.43
CA VAL A 32 1.29 -2.18 -8.45
C VAL A 32 0.38 -1.10 -7.89
N GLY A 33 0.78 -0.49 -6.76
CA GLY A 33 0.00 0.58 -6.16
C GLY A 33 -0.23 1.75 -7.10
N ALA A 34 0.78 2.07 -7.91
CA ALA A 34 0.65 3.14 -8.89
C ALA A 34 -0.27 2.77 -10.06
N MET A 35 -0.48 1.49 -10.29
CA MET A 35 -1.34 1.01 -11.36
C MET A 35 -2.81 0.88 -10.95
N ILE A 36 -3.13 0.99 -9.65
CA ILE A 36 -4.52 0.86 -9.19
C ILE A 36 -5.33 2.01 -9.77
N PRO A 37 -6.35 1.73 -10.59
CA PRO A 37 -7.13 2.80 -11.19
C PRO A 37 -8.21 3.29 -10.22
N PHE A 38 -8.21 4.59 -9.99
CA PHE A 38 -9.31 5.25 -9.29
C PHE A 38 -9.92 6.27 -10.23
N GLN A 39 -11.23 6.25 -10.34
CA GLN A 39 -11.91 7.29 -11.08
C GLN A 39 -11.76 8.63 -10.35
N LEU A 40 -11.84 9.71 -11.09
CA LEU A 40 -11.73 11.04 -10.52
C LEU A 40 -12.74 11.20 -9.38
N ASN A 41 -12.26 11.68 -8.24
CA ASN A 41 -13.05 11.94 -7.04
C ASN A 41 -13.71 10.69 -6.44
N ARG A 42 -13.21 9.51 -6.76
CA ARG A 42 -13.78 8.27 -6.24
C ARG A 42 -12.73 7.40 -5.57
N ALA A 43 -13.19 6.56 -4.65
CA ALA A 43 -12.32 5.65 -3.92
C ALA A 43 -12.71 4.19 -4.13
N GLU A 44 -13.77 3.91 -4.88
CA GLU A 44 -14.18 2.54 -5.13
C GLU A 44 -13.19 1.82 -6.02
N LEU A 45 -12.94 0.55 -5.71
CA LEU A 45 -12.08 -0.30 -6.52
C LEU A 45 -12.91 -0.98 -7.60
N GLY A 46 -12.45 -0.89 -8.84
CA GLY A 46 -13.10 -1.54 -9.96
C GLY A 46 -12.72 -3.01 -10.07
N LYS A 47 -13.33 -3.68 -11.03
CA LYS A 47 -13.09 -5.11 -11.24
C LYS A 47 -11.65 -5.40 -11.68
N GLU A 48 -11.05 -4.46 -12.38
CA GLU A 48 -9.71 -4.62 -12.92
C GLU A 48 -8.64 -4.66 -11.85
N VAL A 49 -8.94 -4.29 -10.61
CA VAL A 49 -7.94 -4.34 -9.55
C VAL A 49 -7.68 -5.75 -9.04
N LYS A 50 -8.54 -6.72 -9.35
CA LYS A 50 -8.37 -8.07 -8.83
C LYS A 50 -7.01 -8.67 -9.13
N GLY A 51 -6.55 -8.53 -10.36
CA GLY A 51 -5.25 -9.04 -10.74
C GLY A 51 -4.12 -8.31 -10.03
N LEU A 52 -4.24 -6.98 -9.96
CA LEU A 52 -3.21 -6.17 -9.32
C LEU A 52 -3.13 -6.45 -7.83
N LEU A 53 -4.26 -6.45 -7.14
CA LEU A 53 -4.26 -6.69 -5.69
C LEU A 53 -4.03 -8.16 -5.37
N GLY A 54 -4.29 -9.07 -6.30
CA GLY A 54 -3.90 -10.46 -6.16
C GLY A 54 -2.39 -10.62 -6.01
N GLU A 55 -1.64 -9.84 -6.77
CA GLU A 55 -0.19 -9.84 -6.63
C GLU A 55 0.24 -9.30 -5.26
N VAL A 56 -0.40 -8.23 -4.79
CA VAL A 56 -0.13 -7.68 -3.45
C VAL A 56 -0.42 -8.71 -2.38
N LEU A 57 -1.56 -9.42 -2.50
CA LEU A 57 -1.92 -10.48 -1.56
C LEU A 57 -0.84 -11.58 -1.52
N GLY A 58 -0.37 -12.00 -2.69
CA GLY A 58 0.69 -13.01 -2.75
C GLY A 58 1.96 -12.57 -2.06
N ILE A 59 2.35 -11.32 -2.29
CA ILE A 59 3.55 -10.78 -1.64
C ILE A 59 3.35 -10.71 -0.13
N MET A 60 2.22 -10.18 0.33
CA MET A 60 1.99 -10.04 1.77
C MET A 60 1.91 -11.40 2.46
N ASN A 61 1.38 -12.41 1.78
CA ASN A 61 1.33 -13.75 2.34
C ASN A 61 2.71 -14.40 2.44
N ASN A 62 3.65 -13.96 1.61
CA ASN A 62 5.04 -14.45 1.70
C ASN A 62 5.81 -13.80 2.85
N TYR A 63 5.27 -12.72 3.43
CA TYR A 63 5.91 -12.01 4.53
C TYR A 63 4.92 -11.87 5.69
N PRO A 64 4.46 -12.98 6.28
CA PRO A 64 3.30 -12.96 7.18
C PRO A 64 3.50 -12.19 8.48
N LYS A 65 4.73 -11.86 8.83
CA LYS A 65 5.01 -11.10 10.06
C LYS A 65 5.25 -9.61 9.80
N THR A 66 5.21 -9.18 8.56
CA THR A 66 5.52 -7.80 8.21
C THR A 66 4.26 -6.95 8.26
N PRO A 67 4.25 -5.86 9.04
CA PRO A 67 3.15 -4.89 8.98
C PRO A 67 3.41 -3.86 7.89
N PHE A 68 2.34 -3.41 7.25
CA PHE A 68 2.44 -2.47 6.15
C PHE A 68 1.59 -1.24 6.40
N MET A 69 2.08 -0.11 5.92
CA MET A 69 1.33 1.14 5.83
C MET A 69 0.86 1.31 4.40
N ILE A 70 -0.42 1.59 4.22
CA ILE A 70 -1.00 1.89 2.90
C ILE A 70 -1.22 3.39 2.83
N GLU A 71 -0.53 4.04 1.90
CA GLU A 71 -0.56 5.49 1.76
C GLU A 71 -1.36 5.88 0.53
N GLY A 72 -2.39 6.70 0.72
CA GLY A 72 -3.16 7.23 -0.39
C GLY A 72 -2.67 8.61 -0.78
N HIS A 73 -2.65 8.87 -2.07
CA HIS A 73 -2.21 10.15 -2.62
C HIS A 73 -3.16 10.63 -3.70
N THR A 74 -3.28 11.94 -3.83
CA THR A 74 -4.07 12.56 -4.89
C THR A 74 -3.21 13.53 -5.69
N ASP A 75 -3.73 13.99 -6.83
CA ASP A 75 -3.17 15.16 -7.48
C ASP A 75 -3.70 16.42 -6.80
N SER A 76 -3.35 17.59 -7.33
CA SER A 76 -3.74 18.86 -6.73
C SER A 76 -5.07 19.42 -7.28
N SER A 77 -5.83 18.61 -8.02
CA SER A 77 -7.14 19.03 -8.52
C SER A 77 -8.14 19.04 -7.38
N GLY A 78 -8.95 20.08 -7.32
CA GLY A 78 -9.99 20.20 -6.32
C GLY A 78 -9.51 20.71 -4.97
N PRO A 79 -10.43 20.87 -4.02
CA PRO A 79 -10.11 21.44 -2.72
C PRO A 79 -9.17 20.52 -1.93
N LYS A 80 -8.22 21.14 -1.21
CA LYS A 80 -7.22 20.41 -0.46
C LYS A 80 -7.85 19.51 0.60
N ALA A 81 -8.84 20.00 1.33
CA ALA A 81 -9.50 19.22 2.37
C ALA A 81 -10.23 18.00 1.79
N PHE A 82 -10.84 18.17 0.62
CA PHE A 82 -11.48 17.07 -0.08
C PHE A 82 -10.46 16.03 -0.51
N ASN A 83 -9.33 16.46 -1.04
CA ASN A 83 -8.26 15.55 -1.48
C ASN A 83 -7.66 14.78 -0.31
N GLN A 84 -7.54 15.43 0.85
CA GLN A 84 -7.06 14.75 2.04
C GLN A 84 -8.00 13.59 2.40
N LYS A 85 -9.30 13.85 2.45
CA LYS A 85 -10.28 12.82 2.78
C LYS A 85 -10.32 11.74 1.71
N LEU A 86 -10.25 12.11 0.43
CA LEU A 86 -10.27 11.16 -0.67
C LEU A 86 -9.08 10.20 -0.60
N SER A 87 -7.89 10.71 -0.28
CA SER A 87 -6.71 9.87 -0.19
C SER A 87 -6.83 8.87 0.97
N GLU A 88 -7.41 9.30 2.08
CA GLU A 88 -7.68 8.40 3.21
C GLU A 88 -8.65 7.29 2.80
N MET A 89 -9.70 7.65 2.07
CA MET A 89 -10.69 6.69 1.60
C MET A 89 -10.10 5.69 0.61
N ARG A 90 -9.21 6.15 -0.26
CA ARG A 90 -8.56 5.26 -1.22
C ARG A 90 -7.65 4.24 -0.51
N ALA A 91 -6.88 4.70 0.47
CA ALA A 91 -6.06 3.80 1.27
C ALA A 91 -6.94 2.78 2.00
N MET A 92 -8.05 3.23 2.57
CA MET A 92 -8.97 2.37 3.28
C MET A 92 -9.62 1.34 2.36
N SER A 93 -9.97 1.73 1.14
CA SER A 93 -10.54 0.78 0.16
C SER A 93 -9.57 -0.36 -0.15
N VAL A 94 -8.28 -0.03 -0.29
CA VAL A 94 -7.26 -1.05 -0.52
C VAL A 94 -7.15 -1.96 0.69
N LYS A 95 -7.09 -1.38 1.88
CA LYS A 95 -7.03 -2.18 3.11
C LYS A 95 -8.22 -3.13 3.22
N GLU A 96 -9.43 -2.63 2.99
CA GLU A 96 -10.63 -3.45 3.11
C GLU A 96 -10.59 -4.63 2.14
N TYR A 97 -10.14 -4.39 0.91
CA TYR A 97 -9.99 -5.47 -0.06
C TYR A 97 -9.02 -6.54 0.44
N LEU A 98 -7.87 -6.11 0.96
CA LEU A 98 -6.86 -7.05 1.44
C LEU A 98 -7.35 -7.83 2.65
N VAL A 99 -8.04 -7.17 3.57
CA VAL A 99 -8.61 -7.83 4.75
C VAL A 99 -9.67 -8.84 4.34
N ASP A 100 -10.54 -8.47 3.40
CA ASP A 100 -11.60 -9.35 2.91
C ASP A 100 -11.01 -10.59 2.22
N ASN A 101 -9.78 -10.52 1.77
CA ASN A 101 -9.11 -11.62 1.09
C ASN A 101 -8.04 -12.29 1.96
N GLY A 102 -8.11 -12.10 3.26
CA GLY A 102 -7.36 -12.93 4.20
C GLY A 102 -6.19 -12.27 4.93
N ILE A 103 -5.89 -11.01 4.63
CA ILE A 103 -4.83 -10.33 5.38
C ILE A 103 -5.39 -9.86 6.72
N THR A 104 -4.65 -10.14 7.79
CA THR A 104 -5.06 -9.73 9.13
C THR A 104 -5.08 -8.21 9.24
N SER A 105 -6.19 -7.66 9.72
CA SER A 105 -6.36 -6.21 9.79
C SER A 105 -5.27 -5.52 10.59
N SER A 106 -4.79 -6.16 11.67
CA SER A 106 -3.77 -5.56 12.53
C SER A 106 -2.41 -5.40 11.85
N ARG A 107 -2.21 -6.04 10.70
CA ARG A 107 -0.97 -5.88 9.93
C ARG A 107 -1.01 -4.65 9.02
N LEU A 108 -2.16 -4.01 8.87
CA LEU A 108 -2.34 -2.96 7.88
C LEU A 108 -2.78 -1.67 8.56
N MET A 109 -2.07 -0.59 8.28
CA MET A 109 -2.45 0.76 8.69
C MET A 109 -2.63 1.60 7.45
N THR A 110 -3.45 2.62 7.54
CA THR A 110 -3.73 3.51 6.41
C THR A 110 -3.43 4.94 6.78
N VAL A 111 -3.00 5.72 5.78
CA VAL A 111 -2.83 7.16 5.95
C VAL A 111 -3.10 7.81 4.59
N GLY A 112 -3.70 8.99 4.62
CA GLY A 112 -3.89 9.79 3.43
C GLY A 112 -3.03 11.03 3.51
N TYR A 113 -2.30 11.31 2.45
CA TYR A 113 -1.49 12.51 2.35
C TYR A 113 -2.11 13.57 1.45
N GLY A 114 -3.26 13.26 0.83
CA GLY A 114 -3.87 14.18 -0.10
C GLY A 114 -2.90 14.54 -1.21
N GLU A 115 -2.77 15.83 -1.47
CA GLU A 115 -1.87 16.33 -2.51
C GLU A 115 -0.49 16.73 -1.98
N ASP A 116 -0.23 16.52 -0.69
CA ASP A 116 0.96 17.09 -0.02
C ASP A 116 2.28 16.42 -0.40
N LYS A 117 2.24 15.22 -0.98
CA LYS A 117 3.45 14.48 -1.35
C LYS A 117 3.42 14.07 -2.81
N PRO A 118 3.48 15.03 -3.74
CA PRO A 118 3.47 14.68 -5.15
C PRO A 118 4.74 13.96 -5.54
N MET A 119 4.61 12.94 -6.39
CA MET A 119 5.76 12.23 -6.93
C MET A 119 6.37 13.01 -8.09
N VAL A 120 5.55 13.72 -8.84
CA VAL A 120 5.95 14.55 -9.97
C VAL A 120 5.10 15.81 -9.98
N SER A 121 5.40 16.73 -10.88
CA SER A 121 4.65 17.99 -10.97
C SER A 121 3.18 17.73 -11.31
N ASN A 122 2.30 18.51 -10.70
CA ASN A 122 0.87 18.50 -11.02
C ASN A 122 0.53 19.41 -12.21
N SER A 123 1.54 20.02 -12.83
CA SER A 123 1.29 20.97 -13.92
C SER A 123 0.87 20.31 -15.23
N THR A 124 1.11 19.02 -15.37
CA THR A 124 0.70 18.29 -16.56
C THR A 124 -0.32 17.22 -16.22
N ARG A 125 -1.12 16.83 -17.21
CA ARG A 125 -2.09 15.76 -17.03
C ARG A 125 -1.40 14.45 -16.64
N ASN A 126 -0.30 14.12 -17.29
CA ASN A 126 0.43 12.89 -16.98
C ASN A 126 0.97 12.91 -15.56
N GLY A 127 1.46 14.07 -15.13
CA GLY A 127 1.94 14.22 -13.75
C GLY A 127 0.84 14.03 -12.74
N ARG A 128 -0.33 14.63 -13.01
CA ARG A 128 -1.49 14.46 -12.11
C ARG A 128 -1.91 12.99 -12.02
N ILE A 129 -1.94 12.28 -13.14
CA ILE A 129 -2.28 10.86 -13.14
C ILE A 129 -1.30 10.08 -12.29
N LYS A 130 0.00 10.35 -12.41
CA LYS A 130 1.01 9.66 -11.61
C LYS A 130 0.89 9.98 -10.13
N ASN A 131 0.42 11.16 -9.77
CA ASN A 131 0.26 11.54 -8.37
C ASN A 131 -0.96 10.89 -7.71
N ARG A 132 -1.92 10.40 -8.49
CA ARG A 132 -3.06 9.63 -7.99
C ARG A 132 -2.63 8.20 -7.81
N ARG A 133 -2.09 7.89 -6.64
CA ARG A 133 -1.50 6.57 -6.43
C ARG A 133 -1.67 6.10 -5.00
N VAL A 134 -1.45 4.81 -4.81
CA VAL A 134 -1.30 4.20 -3.50
C VAL A 134 0.14 3.73 -3.37
N GLU A 135 0.74 3.95 -2.23
CA GLU A 135 2.08 3.42 -1.95
C GLU A 135 2.03 2.53 -0.72
N PHE A 136 2.95 1.59 -0.67
CA PHE A 136 3.07 0.66 0.45
C PHE A 136 4.42 0.88 1.12
N LYS A 137 4.41 0.92 2.46
CA LYS A 137 5.63 1.05 3.24
C LYS A 137 5.63 -0.03 4.30
N VAL A 138 6.80 -0.54 4.64
CA VAL A 138 6.93 -1.42 5.80
C VAL A 138 6.93 -0.55 7.05
N ILE A 139 6.15 -0.94 8.04
CA ILE A 139 6.14 -0.26 9.32
C ILE A 139 7.31 -0.79 10.13
N PRO A 140 8.25 0.07 10.52
CA PRO A 140 9.40 -0.42 11.28
C PRO A 140 8.98 -0.88 12.67
N PRO A 141 9.73 -1.81 13.29
CA PRO A 141 9.43 -2.20 14.65
C PRO A 141 9.59 -1.02 15.60
N PRO A 142 8.90 -1.06 16.76
CA PRO A 142 9.03 0.03 17.71
C PRO A 142 10.47 0.16 18.20
N ALA A 143 10.88 1.39 18.46
CA ALA A 143 12.18 1.67 19.02
C ALA A 143 12.25 1.10 20.43
N LYS A 144 13.38 0.58 20.79
CA LYS A 144 13.60 0.05 22.15
C LYS A 144 14.26 1.08 23.04
#